data_c77495db0e2388ea3cfb6625a30790ff
#
_entry.id   c77495db0e2388ea3cfb6625a30790ff
#
_cell.length_a   1.000
_cell.length_b   1.000
_cell.length_c   1.000
_cell.angle_alpha   90.00
_cell.angle_beta   90.00
_cell.angle_gamma   90.00
#
_symmetry.space_group_name_H-M   'P 1'
#
loop_
_entity.id
_entity.type
_entity.pdbx_description
1 polymer ?
#
loop_
_entity_poly.entity_id
_entity_poly.type
_entity_poly.pdbx_seq_one_letter_code
_entity_poly.pdbx_strand_id
1 'polypeptide(L)'
;MVSSHHYSAAHPSPENKAFVAAFEKANKGMRPNMHSVGAYDGMQLLYLALAKTGGDSNGDKLLAAMKGMAWISPRGPMEIDPATRDTIQNVYLRKAEKVNGGWYNVEFDKVEKFRDPGA
;
A
#
# COMPACT_ATOMS: atom_id res chain seq x y z
N MET A 1 17.37 5.17 15.31
CA MET A 1 16.94 3.81 14.89
C MET A 1 16.64 3.84 13.39
N VAL A 2 17.19 2.89 12.64
CA VAL A 2 16.93 2.69 11.21
C VAL A 2 16.16 1.38 11.05
N SER A 3 15.21 1.35 10.14
CA SER A 3 14.40 0.17 9.84
C SER A 3 14.08 0.10 8.35
N SER A 4 13.61 -1.05 7.87
CA SER A 4 13.05 -1.20 6.52
C SER A 4 11.60 -1.63 6.62
N HIS A 5 10.75 -1.14 5.73
CA HIS A 5 9.35 -1.51 5.66
C HIS A 5 8.69 -1.01 4.38
N HIS A 6 7.51 -1.52 4.10
CA HIS A 6 6.74 -1.14 2.91
C HIS A 6 5.81 0.06 3.10
N TYR A 7 5.63 0.56 4.33
CA TYR A 7 4.73 1.69 4.62
C TYR A 7 5.19 2.54 5.80
N SER A 8 4.97 3.83 5.68
CA SER A 8 5.01 4.80 6.78
C SER A 8 3.89 5.82 6.61
N ALA A 9 3.26 6.24 7.69
CA ALA A 9 2.29 7.35 7.66
C ALA A 9 2.92 8.68 7.22
N ALA A 10 4.24 8.78 7.28
CA ALA A 10 5.00 9.94 6.79
C ALA A 10 5.36 9.85 5.29
N HIS A 11 4.95 8.81 4.57
CA HIS A 11 5.24 8.69 3.13
C HIS A 11 4.76 9.93 2.36
N PRO A 12 5.67 10.64 1.65
CA PRO A 12 5.40 12.00 1.14
C PRO A 12 4.70 11.98 -0.23
N SER A 13 3.58 11.29 -0.35
CA SER A 13 2.78 11.28 -1.58
C SER A 13 1.41 11.92 -1.37
N PRO A 14 0.78 12.49 -2.43
CA PRO A 14 -0.59 12.98 -2.35
C PRO A 14 -1.58 11.89 -1.93
N GLU A 15 -1.41 10.68 -2.44
CA GLU A 15 -2.25 9.51 -2.13
C GLU A 15 -2.17 9.16 -0.64
N ASN A 16 -0.98 9.17 -0.06
CA ASN A 16 -0.81 8.91 1.36
C ASN A 16 -1.39 10.03 2.23
N LYS A 17 -1.16 11.28 1.86
CA LYS A 17 -1.73 12.41 2.60
C LYS A 17 -3.25 12.36 2.65
N ALA A 18 -3.90 12.05 1.55
CA ALA A 18 -5.35 11.87 1.48
C ALA A 18 -5.82 10.68 2.33
N PHE A 19 -5.11 9.55 2.25
CA PHE A 19 -5.41 8.36 3.05
C PHE A 19 -5.29 8.62 4.54
N VAL A 20 -4.19 9.23 4.98
CA VAL A 20 -3.97 9.56 6.41
C VAL A 20 -5.06 10.47 6.92
N ALA A 21 -5.39 11.54 6.19
CA ALA A 21 -6.43 12.49 6.60
C ALA A 21 -7.80 11.81 6.73
N ALA A 22 -8.18 10.96 5.77
CA ALA A 22 -9.46 10.24 5.79
C ALA A 22 -9.50 9.21 6.92
N PHE A 23 -8.40 8.48 7.14
CA PHE A 23 -8.30 7.48 8.19
C PHE A 23 -8.39 8.11 9.59
N GLU A 24 -7.64 9.18 9.83
CA GLU A 24 -7.66 9.89 11.12
C GLU A 24 -9.06 10.47 11.40
N LYS A 25 -9.72 11.03 10.40
CA LYS A 25 -11.09 11.53 10.53
C LYS A 25 -12.07 10.43 10.92
N ALA A 26 -11.97 9.25 10.31
CA ALA A 26 -12.86 8.12 10.59
C ALA A 26 -12.55 7.42 11.91
N ASN A 27 -11.32 7.51 12.41
CA ASN A 27 -10.82 6.76 13.56
C ASN A 27 -10.36 7.65 14.73
N LYS A 28 -11.02 8.78 14.95
CA LYS A 28 -10.80 9.68 16.09
C LYS A 28 -9.34 10.14 16.25
N GLY A 29 -8.67 10.43 15.15
CA GLY A 29 -7.28 10.89 15.13
C GLY A 29 -6.23 9.77 15.22
N MET A 30 -6.63 8.51 15.15
CA MET A 30 -5.69 7.39 15.14
C MET A 30 -4.86 7.41 13.86
N ARG A 31 -3.55 7.31 13.99
CA ARG A 31 -2.62 7.22 12.85
C ARG A 31 -2.74 5.87 12.15
N PRO A 32 -2.83 5.82 10.82
CA PRO A 32 -2.81 4.56 10.09
C PRO A 32 -1.45 3.88 10.19
N ASN A 33 -1.46 2.56 10.07
CA ASN A 33 -0.28 1.71 10.07
C ASN A 33 -0.30 0.71 8.90
N MET A 34 0.63 -0.24 8.88
CA MET A 34 0.74 -1.23 7.81
C MET A 34 -0.52 -2.09 7.64
N HIS A 35 -1.25 -2.38 8.71
CA HIS A 35 -2.46 -3.18 8.64
C HIS A 35 -3.61 -2.40 7.99
N SER A 36 -3.75 -1.13 8.36
CA SER A 36 -4.77 -0.26 7.77
C SER A 36 -4.53 0.00 6.28
N VAL A 37 -3.29 0.24 5.87
CA VAL A 37 -2.99 0.42 4.44
C VAL A 37 -3.14 -0.89 3.66
N GLY A 38 -2.82 -2.02 4.26
CA GLY A 38 -3.02 -3.33 3.65
C GLY A 38 -4.49 -3.63 3.36
N ALA A 39 -5.38 -3.36 4.32
CA ALA A 39 -6.82 -3.50 4.13
C ALA A 39 -7.36 -2.51 3.07
N TYR A 40 -6.90 -1.28 3.08
CA TYR A 40 -7.25 -0.27 2.08
C TYR A 40 -6.84 -0.71 0.68
N ASP A 41 -5.62 -1.20 0.50
CA ASP A 41 -5.12 -1.70 -0.79
C ASP A 41 -5.88 -2.94 -1.27
N GLY A 42 -6.21 -3.85 -0.35
CA GLY A 42 -7.01 -5.03 -0.68
C GLY A 42 -8.38 -4.67 -1.23
N MET A 43 -9.05 -3.69 -0.63
CA MET A 43 -10.33 -3.18 -1.13
C MET A 43 -10.17 -2.44 -2.46
N GLN A 44 -9.12 -1.67 -2.64
CA GLN A 44 -8.83 -0.99 -3.90
C GLN A 44 -8.63 -2.00 -5.03
N LEU A 45 -7.86 -3.06 -4.78
CA LEU A 45 -7.65 -4.14 -5.74
C LEU A 45 -8.98 -4.82 -6.12
N LEU A 46 -9.85 -5.08 -5.15
CA LEU A 46 -11.16 -5.66 -5.40
C LEU A 46 -12.04 -4.74 -6.25
N TYR A 47 -12.07 -3.44 -5.96
CA TYR A 47 -12.81 -2.47 -6.76
C TYR A 47 -12.32 -2.39 -8.20
N LEU A 48 -11.01 -2.39 -8.40
CA LEU A 48 -10.41 -2.39 -9.73
C LEU A 48 -10.74 -3.68 -10.51
N ALA A 49 -10.72 -4.82 -9.82
CA ALA A 49 -11.07 -6.10 -10.42
C ALA A 49 -12.55 -6.16 -10.81
N LEU A 50 -13.46 -5.69 -9.95
CA LEU A 50 -14.89 -5.59 -10.23
C LEU A 50 -15.17 -4.67 -11.41
N ALA A 51 -14.49 -3.53 -11.50
CA ALA A 51 -14.59 -2.63 -12.64
C ALA A 51 -14.16 -3.33 -13.94
N LYS A 52 -13.08 -4.11 -13.90
CA LYS A 52 -12.57 -4.85 -15.06
C LYS A 52 -13.50 -6.00 -15.49
N THR A 53 -14.20 -6.63 -14.57
CA THR A 53 -15.18 -7.70 -14.86
C THR A 53 -16.58 -7.17 -15.17
N GLY A 54 -16.80 -5.85 -15.17
CA GLY A 54 -18.12 -5.26 -15.37
C GLY A 54 -19.09 -5.54 -14.23
N GLY A 55 -18.60 -5.73 -13.01
CA GLY A 55 -19.40 -6.03 -11.82
C GLY A 55 -19.64 -7.52 -11.58
N ASP A 56 -19.09 -8.40 -12.42
CA ASP A 56 -19.18 -9.85 -12.21
C ASP A 56 -18.30 -10.25 -11.01
N SER A 57 -18.93 -10.76 -9.95
CA SER A 57 -18.28 -11.14 -8.70
C SER A 57 -17.85 -12.60 -8.65
N ASN A 58 -17.86 -13.32 -9.78
CA ASN A 58 -17.35 -14.68 -9.86
C ASN A 58 -15.87 -14.71 -9.45
N GLY A 59 -15.50 -15.57 -8.51
CA GLY A 59 -14.16 -15.63 -7.92
C GLY A 59 -13.05 -15.88 -8.94
N ASP A 60 -13.25 -16.79 -9.88
CA ASP A 60 -12.25 -17.11 -10.90
C ASP A 60 -12.02 -15.92 -11.85
N LYS A 61 -13.09 -15.23 -12.21
CA LYS A 61 -13.00 -14.01 -13.04
C LYS A 61 -12.30 -12.87 -12.30
N LEU A 62 -12.60 -12.68 -11.02
CA LEU A 62 -11.91 -11.68 -10.20
C LEU A 62 -10.43 -11.99 -10.05
N LEU A 63 -10.07 -13.23 -9.75
CA LEU A 63 -8.67 -13.65 -9.64
C LEU A 63 -7.92 -13.45 -10.97
N ALA A 64 -8.54 -13.81 -12.09
CA ALA A 64 -7.95 -13.58 -13.41
C ALA A 64 -7.74 -12.07 -13.69
N ALA A 65 -8.69 -11.23 -13.29
CA ALA A 65 -8.60 -9.77 -13.45
C ALA A 65 -7.50 -9.15 -12.57
N MET A 66 -7.26 -9.70 -11.38
CA MET A 66 -6.24 -9.20 -10.43
C MET A 66 -4.81 -9.48 -10.87
N LYS A 67 -4.56 -10.54 -11.65
CA LYS A 67 -3.20 -10.88 -12.12
C LYS A 67 -2.62 -9.76 -12.96
N GLY A 68 -1.43 -9.28 -12.57
CA GLY A 68 -0.73 -8.20 -13.26
C GLY A 68 -1.35 -6.81 -13.06
N MET A 69 -2.37 -6.68 -12.21
CA MET A 69 -3.02 -5.40 -11.94
C MET A 69 -2.07 -4.47 -11.19
N ALA A 70 -2.00 -3.22 -11.61
CA ALA A 70 -1.13 -2.21 -11.04
C ALA A 70 -1.93 -0.95 -10.67
N TRP A 71 -1.55 -0.30 -9.57
CA TRP A 71 -2.16 0.96 -9.12
C TRP A 71 -1.19 1.75 -8.24
N ILE A 72 -1.54 3.00 -7.94
CA ILE A 72 -0.80 3.83 -6.99
C ILE A 72 -1.50 3.78 -5.63
N SER A 73 -0.84 3.13 -4.69
CA SER A 73 -1.26 3.01 -3.30
C SER A 73 -0.75 4.19 -2.45
N PRO A 74 -1.32 4.44 -1.26
CA PRO A 74 -0.70 5.32 -0.26
C PRO A 74 0.75 4.98 0.09
N ARG A 75 1.19 3.76 -0.15
CA ARG A 75 2.58 3.32 0.08
C ARG A 75 3.45 3.29 -1.19
N GLY A 76 2.97 3.86 -2.28
CA GLY A 76 3.69 3.92 -3.55
C GLY A 76 3.11 2.97 -4.61
N PRO A 77 3.81 2.79 -5.75
CA PRO A 77 3.36 1.89 -6.80
C PRO A 77 3.22 0.46 -6.33
N MET A 78 2.10 -0.16 -6.67
CA MET A 78 1.76 -1.55 -6.36
C MET A 78 1.43 -2.31 -7.63
N GLU A 79 1.82 -3.57 -7.69
CA GLU A 79 1.47 -4.48 -8.77
C GLU A 79 1.26 -5.88 -8.18
N ILE A 80 0.36 -6.65 -8.76
CA ILE A 80 0.18 -8.07 -8.44
C ILE A 80 0.99 -8.90 -9.42
N ASP A 81 1.95 -9.65 -8.91
CA ASP A 81 2.74 -10.56 -9.72
C ASP A 81 1.81 -11.62 -10.36
N PRO A 82 1.74 -11.71 -11.70
CA PRO A 82 0.83 -12.64 -12.36
C PRO A 82 1.20 -14.12 -12.14
N ALA A 83 2.43 -14.42 -11.78
CA ALA A 83 2.91 -15.78 -11.55
C ALA A 83 2.67 -16.25 -10.11
N THR A 84 3.02 -15.41 -9.14
CA THR A 84 2.98 -15.78 -7.71
C THR A 84 1.74 -15.27 -6.99
N ARG A 85 1.10 -14.21 -7.52
CA ARG A 85 0.00 -13.44 -6.91
C ARG A 85 0.44 -12.59 -5.71
N ASP A 86 1.74 -12.51 -5.44
CA ASP A 86 2.29 -11.62 -4.44
C ASP A 86 2.32 -10.17 -4.92
N THR A 87 2.47 -9.26 -3.98
CA THR A 87 2.62 -7.85 -4.30
C THR A 87 4.06 -7.53 -4.70
N ILE A 88 4.22 -6.84 -5.83
CA ILE A 88 5.46 -6.16 -6.20
C ILE A 88 5.33 -4.74 -5.69
N GLN A 89 6.23 -4.30 -4.82
CA GLN A 89 6.13 -3.04 -4.10
C GLN A 89 7.49 -2.45 -3.80
N ASN A 90 7.51 -1.17 -3.42
CA ASN A 90 8.72 -0.57 -2.89
C ASN A 90 8.93 -0.97 -1.43
N VAL A 91 10.18 -1.18 -1.04
CA VAL A 91 10.60 -1.32 0.36
C VAL A 91 11.44 -0.10 0.69
N TYR A 92 11.05 0.62 1.74
CA TYR A 92 11.68 1.87 2.15
C TYR A 92 12.64 1.66 3.31
N LEU A 93 13.79 2.32 3.25
CA LEU A 93 14.69 2.50 4.40
C LEU A 93 14.22 3.73 5.17
N ARG A 94 14.02 3.58 6.46
CA ARG A 94 13.39 4.59 7.30
C ARG A 94 14.21 4.87 8.54
N LYS A 95 14.15 6.12 9.00
CA LYS A 95 14.77 6.57 10.24
C LYS A 95 13.69 7.15 11.15
N ALA A 96 13.74 6.80 12.43
CA ALA A 96 12.84 7.41 13.41
C ALA A 96 13.24 8.86 13.64
N GLU A 97 12.33 9.78 13.34
CA GLU A 97 12.52 11.23 13.45
C GLU A 97 11.30 11.89 14.08
N LYS A 98 11.53 13.01 14.76
CA LYS A 98 10.45 13.82 15.32
C LYS A 98 10.00 14.84 14.29
N VAL A 99 8.73 14.77 13.89
CA VAL A 99 8.11 15.65 12.90
C VAL A 99 6.86 16.27 13.52
N ASN A 100 6.80 17.60 13.57
CA ASN A 100 5.66 18.34 14.14
C ASN A 100 5.22 17.83 15.53
N GLY A 101 6.21 17.52 16.40
CA GLY A 101 5.94 17.05 17.76
C GLY A 101 5.67 15.54 17.92
N GLY A 102 5.50 14.80 16.84
CA GLY A 102 5.27 13.35 16.83
C GLY A 102 6.45 12.55 16.27
N TRP A 103 6.63 11.32 16.73
CA TRP A 103 7.61 10.40 16.17
C TRP A 103 7.06 9.70 14.93
N TYR A 104 7.85 9.71 13.85
CA TYR A 104 7.54 9.07 12.57
C TYR A 104 8.73 8.27 12.06
N ASN A 105 8.44 7.25 11.26
CA ASN A 105 9.44 6.57 10.44
C ASN A 105 9.57 7.32 9.11
N VAL A 106 10.57 8.20 9.02
CA VAL A 106 10.82 9.03 7.84
C VAL A 106 11.67 8.23 6.85
N GLU A 107 11.17 8.10 5.64
CA GLU A 107 11.84 7.40 4.56
C GLU A 107 13.00 8.24 4.01
N PHE A 108 14.15 7.62 3.77
CA PHE A 108 15.33 8.31 3.22
C PHE A 108 15.95 7.58 2.02
N ASP A 109 15.56 6.31 1.80
CA ASP A 109 15.98 5.51 0.64
C ASP A 109 14.96 4.41 0.37
N LYS A 110 15.05 3.76 -0.79
CA LYS A 110 14.11 2.72 -1.19
C LYS A 110 14.75 1.68 -2.10
N VAL A 111 14.19 0.47 -2.06
CA VAL A 111 14.36 -0.56 -3.07
C VAL A 111 13.05 -0.63 -3.86
N GLU A 112 13.12 -0.30 -5.14
CA GLU A 112 11.94 -0.26 -6.00
C GLU A 112 11.58 -1.63 -6.55
N LYS A 113 10.26 -1.87 -6.73
CA LYS A 113 9.71 -3.07 -7.36
C LYS A 113 10.26 -4.37 -6.77
N PHE A 114 10.35 -4.40 -5.45
CA PHE A 114 10.80 -5.59 -4.75
C PHE A 114 9.80 -6.73 -4.94
N ARG A 115 10.30 -7.88 -5.39
CA ARG A 115 9.54 -9.13 -5.53
C ARG A 115 9.88 -10.08 -4.39
N ASP A 116 8.97 -11.00 -4.08
CA ASP A 116 9.27 -12.07 -3.13
C ASP A 116 10.45 -12.91 -3.64
N PRO A 117 11.59 -12.96 -2.92
CA PRO A 117 12.74 -13.75 -3.34
C PRO A 117 12.55 -15.25 -3.15
N GLY A 118 11.52 -15.67 -2.40
CA GLY A 118 11.19 -17.06 -2.16
C GLY A 118 10.21 -17.68 -3.17
N ALA A 119 9.75 -16.89 -4.12
CA ALA A 119 8.76 -17.32 -5.10
C ALA A 119 9.39 -17.89 -6.37
#